data_075bb6beceb473090acc29abd027ccfc
#
_entry.id   075bb6beceb473090acc29abd027ccfc
#
_cell.length_a   1.000
_cell.length_b   1.000
_cell.length_c   1.000
_cell.angle_alpha   90.00
_cell.angle_beta   90.00
_cell.angle_gamma   90.00
#
_symmetry.space_group_name_H-M   'P 1'
#
loop_
_entity.id
_entity.type
_entity.pdbx_description
1 polymer ?
#
loop_
_entity_poly.entity_id
_entity_poly.type
_entity_poly.pdbx_seq_one_letter_code
_entity_poly.pdbx_strand_id
1 'polypeptide(L)'
;MTKPADSQSAFPTLGPEAVHHASERAREAPSLTSASPIESAPRALSHPLPAGLRDLLPEETRRRRALGREVLDHFDLHGYRLVTPPAFELAEVLERGLGALDPSDVLRFIEPESGEVAALRPDMTPQIARMVATRLGREPQPIRLCYEGTIVRRRQGRARRHRQVPQAGVELYGTVPGASPSEPATLAGDLEILRLAASVADRLGLAEAAIDLGHASIARSLIESVPRSLAAEVGDALGQKDGARVERLLAGRPNASTLARLGDLHGGGPGEISAEALFAQAAPLLEGSESAAKALRELQALWTAARDSLGTVLRLDLGEVRGFAYYTGMIFHLLAPGPGEPIGAGGRYDDLLARFDAPMPAVGFALYLDAVAWARESAGSSEVMRRSAVVAVDDAAESAALLAALRSRGVPAVACPVDSAFAYATAWRYTHVVTASGEPRHFRAQIVGPQTIEAADRTPDGLAAALAQR
;
A
#
# COMPACT_ATOMS: atom_id res chain seq x y z
N MET A 1 -58.93 -18.13 -1.41
CA MET A 1 -58.53 -19.20 -2.33
C MET A 1 -58.22 -18.55 -3.68
N THR A 2 -56.98 -18.19 -3.95
CA THR A 2 -56.47 -17.95 -5.32
C THR A 2 -54.96 -18.12 -5.22
N LYS A 3 -54.43 -19.06 -6.01
CA LYS A 3 -53.03 -19.44 -6.12
C LYS A 3 -52.21 -18.29 -6.77
N PRO A 4 -50.93 -18.08 -6.42
CA PRO A 4 -50.00 -17.27 -7.21
C PRO A 4 -49.47 -18.07 -8.41
N ALA A 5 -49.32 -17.37 -9.52
CA ALA A 5 -48.78 -17.89 -10.77
C ALA A 5 -47.25 -17.97 -10.75
N ASP A 6 -46.72 -19.14 -11.15
CA ASP A 6 -45.33 -19.39 -11.46
C ASP A 6 -44.95 -18.67 -12.73
N SER A 7 -43.98 -17.74 -12.64
CA SER A 7 -43.26 -17.18 -13.80
C SER A 7 -41.90 -17.85 -13.92
N GLN A 8 -41.82 -18.97 -14.64
CA GLN A 8 -40.56 -19.54 -15.14
C GLN A 8 -40.07 -18.67 -16.31
N SER A 9 -38.97 -17.95 -16.14
CA SER A 9 -38.26 -17.33 -17.25
C SER A 9 -37.45 -18.40 -17.99
N ALA A 10 -37.94 -18.79 -19.17
CA ALA A 10 -37.23 -19.70 -20.07
C ALA A 10 -36.03 -18.98 -20.71
N PHE A 11 -34.84 -19.54 -20.58
CA PHE A 11 -33.68 -19.19 -21.40
C PHE A 11 -33.94 -19.70 -22.82
N PRO A 12 -33.63 -18.90 -23.88
CA PRO A 12 -33.76 -19.38 -25.25
C PRO A 12 -32.71 -20.47 -25.53
N THR A 13 -33.17 -21.67 -25.87
CA THR A 13 -32.32 -22.73 -26.41
C THR A 13 -31.92 -22.38 -27.85
N LEU A 14 -30.60 -22.28 -28.08
CA LEU A 14 -30.04 -22.13 -29.41
C LEU A 14 -30.30 -23.40 -30.24
N GLY A 15 -30.90 -23.25 -31.42
CA GLY A 15 -31.19 -24.35 -32.35
C GLY A 15 -29.91 -24.99 -32.94
N PRO A 16 -30.04 -26.20 -33.52
CA PRO A 16 -28.88 -26.99 -33.95
C PRO A 16 -28.04 -26.36 -35.08
N GLU A 17 -28.51 -25.32 -35.75
CA GLU A 17 -27.74 -24.63 -36.82
C GLU A 17 -26.65 -23.70 -36.24
N ALA A 18 -26.75 -23.21 -34.99
CA ALA A 18 -25.73 -22.37 -34.38
C ALA A 18 -24.47 -23.14 -33.96
N VAL A 19 -24.58 -24.46 -33.81
CA VAL A 19 -23.46 -25.32 -33.42
C VAL A 19 -22.54 -25.65 -34.60
N HIS A 20 -23.08 -25.65 -35.84
CA HIS A 20 -22.28 -25.96 -37.02
C HIS A 20 -21.35 -24.82 -37.48
N HIS A 21 -21.74 -23.55 -37.27
CA HIS A 21 -20.87 -22.41 -37.61
C HIS A 21 -19.74 -22.15 -36.63
N ALA A 22 -19.88 -22.61 -35.35
CA ALA A 22 -18.80 -22.52 -34.38
C ALA A 22 -17.68 -23.56 -34.60
N SER A 23 -18.03 -24.73 -35.18
CA SER A 23 -17.06 -25.80 -35.46
C SER A 23 -16.19 -25.56 -36.67
N GLU A 24 -16.64 -24.75 -37.64
CA GLU A 24 -15.86 -24.43 -38.83
C GLU A 24 -14.83 -23.32 -38.63
N ARG A 25 -15.08 -22.36 -37.71
CA ARG A 25 -14.08 -21.35 -37.33
C ARG A 25 -12.95 -21.87 -36.47
N ALA A 26 -13.14 -23.03 -35.80
CA ALA A 26 -12.10 -23.67 -34.99
C ALA A 26 -11.06 -24.45 -35.82
N ARG A 27 -11.24 -24.55 -37.16
CA ARG A 27 -10.33 -25.32 -38.03
C ARG A 27 -9.30 -24.49 -38.79
N GLU A 28 -9.31 -23.17 -38.63
CA GLU A 28 -8.33 -22.27 -39.25
C GLU A 28 -7.48 -21.48 -38.24
N ALA A 29 -7.19 -22.07 -37.07
CA ALA A 29 -6.11 -21.57 -36.25
C ALA A 29 -4.79 -21.94 -36.96
N PRO A 30 -3.87 -20.98 -37.20
CA PRO A 30 -2.58 -21.30 -37.78
C PRO A 30 -1.86 -22.30 -36.85
N SER A 31 -1.49 -23.45 -37.40
CA SER A 31 -0.74 -24.48 -36.68
C SER A 31 0.57 -23.87 -36.17
N LEU A 32 0.72 -23.81 -34.85
CA LEU A 32 1.95 -23.43 -34.16
C LEU A 32 3.04 -24.52 -34.24
N THR A 33 3.10 -25.25 -35.36
CA THR A 33 4.09 -26.29 -35.61
C THR A 33 5.06 -25.90 -36.72
N SER A 34 5.90 -24.89 -36.40
CA SER A 34 7.27 -24.79 -36.93
C SER A 34 8.09 -23.78 -36.10
N ALA A 35 8.14 -23.95 -34.79
CA ALA A 35 9.25 -23.43 -34.06
C ALA A 35 10.45 -24.32 -34.40
N SER A 36 11.33 -23.86 -35.27
CA SER A 36 12.66 -24.46 -35.44
C SER A 36 13.29 -24.63 -34.07
N PRO A 37 13.97 -25.78 -33.79
CA PRO A 37 14.65 -25.96 -32.52
C PRO A 37 15.62 -24.78 -32.34
N ILE A 38 15.54 -24.08 -31.22
CA ILE A 38 16.55 -23.08 -30.82
C ILE A 38 17.82 -23.84 -30.49
N GLU A 39 18.61 -24.08 -31.50
CA GLU A 39 19.90 -24.75 -31.41
C GLU A 39 21.04 -23.76 -31.14
N SER A 40 20.86 -22.97 -30.05
CA SER A 40 21.93 -22.18 -29.47
C SER A 40 21.83 -22.26 -27.96
N ALA A 41 22.94 -22.54 -27.29
CA ALA A 41 23.05 -22.46 -25.82
C ALA A 41 22.36 -21.15 -25.36
N PRO A 42 21.56 -21.17 -24.28
CA PRO A 42 20.83 -19.99 -23.85
C PRO A 42 21.82 -18.86 -23.61
N ARG A 43 21.71 -17.80 -24.41
CA ARG A 43 22.53 -16.59 -24.27
C ARG A 43 22.22 -16.00 -22.91
N ALA A 44 23.24 -15.79 -22.08
CA ALA A 44 23.06 -15.16 -20.79
C ALA A 44 22.31 -13.82 -20.97
N LEU A 45 21.16 -13.68 -20.30
CA LEU A 45 20.38 -12.45 -20.33
C LEU A 45 21.12 -11.38 -19.53
N SER A 46 21.51 -10.30 -20.17
CA SER A 46 22.19 -9.17 -19.51
C SER A 46 21.23 -8.39 -18.59
N HIS A 47 19.93 -8.36 -18.95
CA HIS A 47 18.86 -7.66 -18.21
C HIS A 47 17.59 -8.53 -18.22
N PRO A 48 17.44 -9.46 -17.25
CA PRO A 48 16.33 -10.41 -17.24
C PRO A 48 14.99 -9.79 -16.84
N LEU A 49 14.98 -8.58 -16.25
CA LEU A 49 13.78 -7.92 -15.77
C LEU A 49 13.49 -6.64 -16.56
N PRO A 50 12.20 -6.30 -16.76
CA PRO A 50 11.84 -4.99 -17.28
C PRO A 50 12.34 -3.85 -16.37
N ALA A 51 12.67 -2.70 -16.95
CA ALA A 51 13.15 -1.55 -16.21
C ALA A 51 12.22 -1.16 -15.05
N GLY A 52 12.76 -0.97 -13.85
CA GLY A 52 12.02 -0.60 -12.65
C GLY A 52 11.31 -1.76 -11.95
N LEU A 53 11.41 -3.00 -12.46
CA LEU A 53 11.04 -4.21 -11.71
C LEU A 53 12.27 -4.81 -11.04
N ARG A 54 12.07 -5.49 -9.90
CA ARG A 54 13.16 -6.13 -9.15
C ARG A 54 12.69 -7.42 -8.48
N ASP A 55 13.64 -8.33 -8.28
CA ASP A 55 13.48 -9.44 -7.36
C ASP A 55 13.78 -8.98 -5.93
N LEU A 56 13.04 -9.51 -4.96
CA LEU A 56 13.36 -9.41 -3.55
C LEU A 56 14.07 -10.70 -3.12
N LEU A 57 15.29 -10.58 -2.64
CA LEU A 57 16.06 -11.71 -2.15
C LEU A 57 15.56 -12.17 -0.76
N PRO A 58 15.94 -13.37 -0.29
CA PRO A 58 15.34 -14.01 0.88
C PRO A 58 15.22 -13.12 2.11
N GLU A 59 16.27 -12.39 2.45
CA GLU A 59 16.27 -11.53 3.64
C GLU A 59 15.33 -10.33 3.50
N GLU A 60 15.38 -9.65 2.35
CA GLU A 60 14.51 -8.52 2.06
C GLU A 60 13.04 -8.95 1.99
N THR A 61 12.77 -10.12 1.36
CA THR A 61 11.44 -10.72 1.32
C THR A 61 10.92 -11.03 2.72
N ARG A 62 11.78 -11.59 3.58
CA ARG A 62 11.43 -11.91 4.96
C ARG A 62 11.03 -10.65 5.74
N ARG A 63 11.87 -9.60 5.68
CA ARG A 63 11.61 -8.31 6.34
C ARG A 63 10.31 -7.68 5.86
N ARG A 64 10.11 -7.63 4.54
CA ARG A 64 8.89 -7.07 3.97
C ARG A 64 7.64 -7.82 4.43
N ARG A 65 7.68 -9.17 4.44
CA ARG A 65 6.55 -9.99 4.92
C ARG A 65 6.29 -9.82 6.42
N ALA A 66 7.33 -9.66 7.22
CA ALA A 66 7.20 -9.38 8.65
C ALA A 66 6.53 -8.02 8.87
N LEU A 67 6.98 -6.98 8.17
CA LEU A 67 6.39 -5.64 8.21
C LEU A 67 4.92 -5.65 7.76
N GLY A 68 4.62 -6.28 6.61
CA GLY A 68 3.23 -6.37 6.12
C GLY A 68 2.32 -7.05 7.12
N ARG A 69 2.78 -8.15 7.75
CA ARG A 69 2.02 -8.82 8.79
C ARG A 69 1.80 -7.93 10.02
N GLU A 70 2.83 -7.23 10.50
CA GLU A 70 2.73 -6.31 11.64
C GLU A 70 1.67 -5.21 11.39
N VAL A 71 1.63 -4.68 10.16
CA VAL A 71 0.63 -3.68 9.74
C VAL A 71 -0.77 -4.29 9.67
N LEU A 72 -0.92 -5.46 9.05
CA LEU A 72 -2.23 -6.13 8.95
C LEU A 72 -2.78 -6.56 10.31
N ASP A 73 -1.94 -7.10 11.19
CA ASP A 73 -2.32 -7.46 12.56
C ASP A 73 -2.82 -6.23 13.33
N HIS A 74 -2.18 -5.05 13.11
CA HIS A 74 -2.64 -3.80 13.70
C HIS A 74 -3.99 -3.35 13.15
N PHE A 75 -4.23 -3.46 11.85
CA PHE A 75 -5.52 -3.14 11.24
C PHE A 75 -6.64 -4.09 11.71
N ASP A 76 -6.35 -5.38 11.87
CA ASP A 76 -7.32 -6.35 12.40
C ASP A 76 -7.74 -6.02 13.85
N LEU A 77 -6.81 -5.55 14.70
CA LEU A 77 -7.13 -5.06 16.04
C LEU A 77 -8.10 -3.87 16.05
N HIS A 78 -8.15 -3.10 14.96
CA HIS A 78 -9.10 -2.00 14.77
C HIS A 78 -10.37 -2.42 14.03
N GLY A 79 -10.57 -3.73 13.80
CA GLY A 79 -11.77 -4.29 13.18
C GLY A 79 -11.80 -4.26 11.65
N TYR A 80 -10.67 -3.99 11.00
CA TYR A 80 -10.56 -4.03 9.54
C TYR A 80 -10.33 -5.47 9.05
N ARG A 81 -11.17 -5.93 8.13
CA ARG A 81 -11.15 -7.30 7.62
C ARG A 81 -10.32 -7.39 6.35
N LEU A 82 -9.41 -8.36 6.30
CA LEU A 82 -8.52 -8.57 5.17
C LEU A 82 -9.27 -9.06 3.93
N VAL A 83 -9.03 -8.39 2.79
CA VAL A 83 -9.50 -8.79 1.46
C VAL A 83 -8.34 -8.83 0.46
N THR A 84 -8.48 -9.64 -0.58
CA THR A 84 -7.46 -9.81 -1.60
C THR A 84 -8.08 -9.65 -2.99
N PRO A 85 -7.96 -8.49 -3.64
CA PRO A 85 -8.37 -8.32 -5.03
C PRO A 85 -7.38 -8.98 -6.00
N PRO A 86 -7.78 -9.29 -7.25
CA PRO A 86 -6.90 -9.85 -8.27
C PRO A 86 -5.78 -8.88 -8.65
N ALA A 87 -4.67 -9.42 -9.18
CA ALA A 87 -3.50 -8.62 -9.56
C ALA A 87 -3.76 -7.70 -10.78
N PHE A 88 -4.72 -8.06 -11.61
CA PHE A 88 -5.18 -7.28 -12.77
C PHE A 88 -6.68 -7.42 -12.95
N GLU A 89 -7.28 -6.49 -13.64
CA GLU A 89 -8.71 -6.47 -14.01
C GLU A 89 -8.84 -5.96 -15.45
N LEU A 90 -10.05 -6.00 -16.00
CA LEU A 90 -10.31 -5.35 -17.27
C LEU A 90 -9.97 -3.84 -17.16
N ALA A 91 -9.31 -3.30 -18.17
CA ALA A 91 -8.82 -1.92 -18.12
C ALA A 91 -9.96 -0.92 -17.90
N GLU A 92 -11.12 -1.15 -18.54
CA GLU A 92 -12.31 -0.31 -18.35
C GLU A 92 -12.75 -0.21 -16.86
N VAL A 93 -12.69 -1.33 -16.14
CA VAL A 93 -13.10 -1.36 -14.71
C VAL A 93 -12.14 -0.53 -13.85
N LEU A 94 -10.82 -0.71 -14.05
CA LEU A 94 -9.83 0.07 -13.33
C LEU A 94 -9.90 1.56 -13.68
N GLU A 95 -10.05 1.89 -14.95
CA GLU A 95 -10.15 3.28 -15.43
C GLU A 95 -11.40 3.98 -14.90
N ARG A 96 -12.52 3.28 -14.82
CA ARG A 96 -13.74 3.78 -14.20
C ARG A 96 -13.48 4.23 -12.75
N GLY A 97 -12.76 3.43 -11.98
CA GLY A 97 -12.39 3.75 -10.59
C GLY A 97 -11.34 4.86 -10.48
N LEU A 98 -10.34 4.88 -11.35
CA LEU A 98 -9.23 5.84 -11.28
C LEU A 98 -9.61 7.26 -11.72
N GLY A 99 -10.64 7.41 -12.55
CA GLY A 99 -11.08 8.72 -13.06
C GLY A 99 -10.06 9.36 -14.01
N ALA A 100 -9.58 10.57 -13.69
CA ALA A 100 -8.72 11.37 -14.56
C ALA A 100 -7.21 10.96 -14.52
N LEU A 101 -6.86 9.74 -14.10
CA LEU A 101 -5.48 9.26 -14.30
C LEU A 101 -5.18 9.19 -15.80
N ASP A 102 -3.97 9.64 -16.16
CA ASP A 102 -3.50 9.49 -17.53
C ASP A 102 -3.47 7.99 -17.87
N PRO A 103 -4.25 7.55 -18.87
CA PRO A 103 -4.22 6.17 -19.31
C PRO A 103 -2.81 5.65 -19.62
N SER A 104 -1.88 6.57 -19.87
CA SER A 104 -0.47 6.25 -20.09
C SER A 104 0.26 5.79 -18.81
N ASP A 105 -0.28 5.99 -17.62
CA ASP A 105 0.34 5.56 -16.36
C ASP A 105 -0.03 4.12 -15.96
N VAL A 106 -0.97 3.50 -16.68
CA VAL A 106 -1.45 2.14 -16.47
C VAL A 106 -0.77 1.16 -17.42
N LEU A 107 -0.29 0.04 -16.91
CA LEU A 107 0.23 -1.06 -17.73
C LEU A 107 -0.92 -1.92 -18.22
N ARG A 108 -1.12 -1.95 -19.53
CA ARG A 108 -2.17 -2.71 -20.22
C ARG A 108 -1.61 -3.86 -21.01
N PHE A 109 -2.41 -4.91 -21.19
CA PHE A 109 -2.13 -6.06 -22.04
C PHE A 109 -3.43 -6.66 -22.57
N ILE A 110 -3.34 -7.49 -23.59
CA ILE A 110 -4.49 -8.25 -24.08
C ILE A 110 -4.61 -9.51 -23.23
N GLU A 111 -5.78 -9.70 -22.61
CA GLU A 111 -6.06 -10.91 -21.85
C GLU A 111 -6.31 -12.07 -22.85
N PRO A 112 -5.54 -13.19 -22.77
CA PRO A 112 -5.54 -14.19 -23.85
C PRO A 112 -6.85 -14.96 -24.01
N GLU A 113 -7.64 -15.14 -22.94
CA GLU A 113 -8.87 -15.94 -22.99
C GLU A 113 -10.05 -15.14 -23.53
N SER A 114 -10.19 -13.89 -23.09
CA SER A 114 -11.30 -13.02 -23.53
C SER A 114 -10.97 -12.18 -24.76
N GLY A 115 -9.68 -11.93 -25.04
CA GLY A 115 -9.24 -10.97 -26.04
C GLY A 115 -9.45 -9.50 -25.65
N GLU A 116 -9.91 -9.23 -24.44
CA GLU A 116 -10.16 -7.88 -23.94
C GLU A 116 -8.89 -7.23 -23.41
N VAL A 117 -8.91 -5.90 -23.27
CA VAL A 117 -7.79 -5.16 -22.67
C VAL A 117 -7.89 -5.26 -21.15
N ALA A 118 -6.90 -5.90 -20.54
CA ALA A 118 -6.70 -5.94 -19.11
C ALA A 118 -5.58 -4.96 -18.68
N ALA A 119 -5.54 -4.63 -17.40
CA ALA A 119 -4.54 -3.74 -16.84
C ALA A 119 -4.05 -4.23 -15.48
N LEU A 120 -2.74 -4.09 -15.24
CA LEU A 120 -2.17 -4.26 -13.91
C LEU A 120 -2.63 -3.10 -13.01
N ARG A 121 -3.00 -3.41 -11.78
CA ARG A 121 -3.49 -2.42 -10.82
C ARG A 121 -2.43 -1.36 -10.50
N PRO A 122 -2.68 -0.07 -10.76
CA PRO A 122 -1.80 1.03 -10.36
C PRO A 122 -2.12 1.54 -8.96
N ASP A 123 -3.29 1.12 -8.41
CA ASP A 123 -3.80 1.42 -7.08
C ASP A 123 -4.76 0.31 -6.61
N MET A 124 -4.90 0.12 -5.28
CA MET A 124 -5.77 -0.90 -4.69
C MET A 124 -7.19 -0.37 -4.43
N THR A 125 -7.33 0.89 -4.03
CA THR A 125 -8.60 1.53 -3.62
C THR A 125 -9.74 1.33 -4.64
N PRO A 126 -9.54 1.53 -5.97
CA PRO A 126 -10.60 1.30 -6.96
C PRO A 126 -11.09 -0.15 -7.01
N GLN A 127 -10.19 -1.12 -6.82
CA GLN A 127 -10.55 -2.53 -6.80
C GLN A 127 -11.38 -2.88 -5.56
N ILE A 128 -11.00 -2.34 -4.39
CA ILE A 128 -11.77 -2.55 -3.15
C ILE A 128 -13.14 -1.88 -3.27
N ALA A 129 -13.20 -0.66 -3.80
CA ALA A 129 -14.49 0.03 -4.06
C ALA A 129 -15.41 -0.79 -4.97
N ARG A 130 -14.89 -1.34 -6.08
CA ARG A 130 -15.64 -2.26 -6.94
C ARG A 130 -16.11 -3.51 -6.18
N MET A 131 -15.25 -4.11 -5.35
CA MET A 131 -15.62 -5.27 -4.53
C MET A 131 -16.79 -4.95 -3.60
N VAL A 132 -16.73 -3.80 -2.92
CA VAL A 132 -17.83 -3.34 -2.05
C VAL A 132 -19.09 -3.13 -2.87
N ALA A 133 -19.02 -2.38 -3.96
CA ALA A 133 -20.17 -2.10 -4.82
C ALA A 133 -20.85 -3.38 -5.35
N THR A 134 -20.06 -4.39 -5.76
CA THR A 134 -20.59 -5.59 -6.43
C THR A 134 -20.86 -6.78 -5.52
N ARG A 135 -20.21 -6.86 -4.35
CA ARG A 135 -20.24 -8.05 -3.48
C ARG A 135 -20.66 -7.77 -2.04
N LEU A 136 -20.33 -6.60 -1.50
CA LEU A 136 -20.48 -6.29 -0.08
C LEU A 136 -21.46 -5.14 0.19
N GLY A 137 -22.04 -4.51 -0.82
CA GLY A 137 -22.93 -3.35 -0.67
C GLY A 137 -24.21 -3.59 0.14
N ARG A 138 -24.55 -4.87 0.42
CA ARG A 138 -25.70 -5.24 1.25
C ARG A 138 -25.31 -5.56 2.70
N GLU A 139 -24.01 -5.58 3.00
CA GLU A 139 -23.54 -5.83 4.36
C GLU A 139 -23.83 -4.64 5.28
N PRO A 140 -23.98 -4.89 6.59
CA PRO A 140 -24.16 -3.82 7.57
C PRO A 140 -23.01 -2.80 7.51
N GLN A 141 -23.36 -1.51 7.54
CA GLN A 141 -22.40 -0.43 7.53
C GLN A 141 -22.09 0.04 8.97
N PRO A 142 -20.90 0.59 9.22
CA PRO A 142 -19.79 0.82 8.28
C PRO A 142 -19.01 -0.47 7.94
N ILE A 143 -18.58 -0.58 6.67
CA ILE A 143 -17.76 -1.70 6.18
C ILE A 143 -16.28 -1.30 6.33
N ARG A 144 -15.51 -2.10 7.08
CA ARG A 144 -14.08 -1.89 7.33
C ARG A 144 -13.26 -2.99 6.67
N LEU A 145 -12.46 -2.63 5.68
CA LEU A 145 -11.61 -3.57 4.93
C LEU A 145 -10.16 -3.14 5.00
N CYS A 146 -9.26 -4.13 5.05
CA CYS A 146 -7.83 -3.89 4.86
C CYS A 146 -7.28 -4.81 3.76
N TYR A 147 -6.11 -4.46 3.26
CA TYR A 147 -5.45 -5.22 2.20
C TYR A 147 -3.93 -5.12 2.30
N GLU A 148 -3.25 -6.10 1.73
CA GLU A 148 -1.84 -6.04 1.35
C GLU A 148 -1.71 -6.49 -0.11
N GLY A 149 -0.87 -5.82 -0.86
CA GLY A 149 -0.59 -6.21 -2.24
C GLY A 149 0.45 -5.33 -2.92
N THR A 150 0.87 -5.76 -4.09
CA THR A 150 1.78 -4.97 -4.91
C THR A 150 1.00 -4.28 -6.03
N ILE A 151 1.17 -2.97 -6.16
CA ILE A 151 0.72 -2.20 -7.30
C ILE A 151 1.88 -2.02 -8.29
N VAL A 152 1.55 -1.80 -9.56
CA VAL A 152 2.56 -1.60 -10.60
C VAL A 152 2.26 -0.33 -11.38
N ARG A 153 3.16 0.65 -11.30
CA ARG A 153 3.03 1.91 -12.02
C ARG A 153 3.87 1.89 -13.29
N ARG A 154 3.37 2.49 -14.37
CA ARG A 154 4.10 2.55 -15.64
C ARG A 154 5.34 3.40 -15.52
N ARG A 155 5.27 4.53 -14.83
CA ARG A 155 6.39 5.45 -14.61
C ARG A 155 6.95 5.31 -13.20
N GLN A 156 8.27 5.51 -13.08
CA GLN A 156 8.91 5.67 -11.78
C GLN A 156 8.58 7.08 -11.24
N GLY A 157 8.26 7.17 -9.96
CA GLY A 157 8.19 8.47 -9.28
C GLY A 157 9.58 9.11 -9.17
N ARG A 158 9.66 10.41 -8.88
CA ARG A 158 10.96 11.14 -8.76
C ARG A 158 11.87 10.54 -7.69
N ALA A 159 11.31 10.10 -6.56
CA ALA A 159 12.05 9.48 -5.46
C ALA A 159 12.06 7.94 -5.55
N ARG A 160 11.05 7.33 -6.16
CA ARG A 160 10.92 5.88 -6.25
C ARG A 160 11.69 5.31 -7.41
N ARG A 161 12.64 4.42 -7.10
CA ARG A 161 13.44 3.71 -8.11
C ARG A 161 12.69 2.55 -8.76
N HIS A 162 11.59 2.08 -8.13
CA HIS A 162 10.87 0.88 -8.56
C HIS A 162 9.44 1.20 -8.99
N ARG A 163 8.97 0.46 -9.99
CA ARG A 163 7.59 0.51 -10.49
C ARG A 163 6.66 -0.41 -9.69
N GLN A 164 7.22 -1.43 -9.06
CA GLN A 164 6.53 -2.28 -8.09
C GLN A 164 6.52 -1.57 -6.73
N VAL A 165 5.32 -1.30 -6.22
CA VAL A 165 5.13 -0.62 -4.94
C VAL A 165 4.28 -1.51 -4.05
N PRO A 166 4.88 -2.18 -3.06
CA PRO A 166 4.11 -2.94 -2.09
C PRO A 166 3.35 -1.99 -1.18
N GLN A 167 2.06 -2.24 -1.03
CA GLN A 167 1.14 -1.45 -0.21
C GLN A 167 0.42 -2.33 0.81
N ALA A 168 0.13 -1.75 1.98
CA ALA A 168 -0.91 -2.22 2.88
C ALA A 168 -1.80 -1.04 3.23
N GLY A 169 -3.11 -1.22 3.26
CA GLY A 169 -4.04 -0.12 3.46
C GLY A 169 -5.37 -0.54 4.05
N VAL A 170 -6.16 0.45 4.39
CA VAL A 170 -7.51 0.32 4.93
C VAL A 170 -8.49 1.19 4.16
N GLU A 171 -9.72 0.69 4.06
CA GLU A 171 -10.84 1.36 3.42
C GLU A 171 -12.06 1.26 4.32
N LEU A 172 -12.69 2.37 4.60
CA LEU A 172 -13.89 2.52 5.41
C LEU A 172 -15.03 3.03 4.54
N TYR A 173 -16.07 2.24 4.41
CA TYR A 173 -17.25 2.56 3.59
C TYR A 173 -18.49 2.70 4.44
N GLY A 174 -19.31 3.70 4.12
CA GLY A 174 -20.51 4.02 4.84
C GLY A 174 -20.31 5.04 5.96
N THR A 175 -21.40 5.37 6.64
CA THR A 175 -21.42 6.36 7.72
C THR A 175 -21.04 5.73 9.04
N VAL A 176 -20.07 6.31 9.74
CA VAL A 176 -19.69 5.92 11.09
C VAL A 176 -20.66 6.56 12.08
N PRO A 177 -21.32 5.78 12.96
CA PRO A 177 -22.18 6.34 14.00
C PRO A 177 -21.39 7.20 15.00
N GLY A 178 -22.00 8.23 15.54
CA GLY A 178 -21.43 9.01 16.66
C GLY A 178 -21.10 10.47 16.33
N ALA A 179 -21.31 10.93 15.09
CA ALA A 179 -21.24 12.36 14.81
C ALA A 179 -22.42 13.08 15.50
N SER A 180 -22.13 14.21 16.16
CA SER A 180 -23.17 15.12 16.65
C SER A 180 -23.98 15.65 15.47
N PRO A 181 -25.30 15.91 15.60
CA PRO A 181 -26.08 16.54 14.53
C PRO A 181 -25.54 17.89 14.06
N SER A 182 -24.71 18.55 14.87
CA SER A 182 -24.05 19.82 14.55
C SER A 182 -22.69 19.65 13.84
N GLU A 183 -22.19 18.42 13.72
CA GLU A 183 -20.90 18.13 13.10
C GLU A 183 -21.08 17.58 11.67
N PRO A 184 -20.08 17.76 10.79
CA PRO A 184 -20.11 17.11 9.48
C PRO A 184 -20.30 15.60 9.60
N ALA A 185 -21.23 15.02 8.82
CA ALA A 185 -21.51 13.58 8.87
C ALA A 185 -20.28 12.69 8.52
N THR A 186 -19.26 13.29 7.88
CA THR A 186 -18.01 12.64 7.50
C THR A 186 -16.97 12.61 8.62
N LEU A 187 -17.11 13.50 9.64
CA LEU A 187 -16.08 13.77 10.64
C LEU A 187 -15.63 12.52 11.40
N ALA A 188 -16.57 11.69 11.84
CA ALA A 188 -16.25 10.49 12.62
C ALA A 188 -15.39 9.49 11.83
N GLY A 189 -15.70 9.29 10.55
CA GLY A 189 -14.90 8.42 9.67
C GLY A 189 -13.52 8.99 9.36
N ASP A 190 -13.42 10.29 9.12
CA ASP A 190 -12.16 10.99 8.88
C ASP A 190 -11.23 10.88 10.10
N LEU A 191 -11.79 11.10 11.30
CA LEU A 191 -11.05 10.94 12.57
C LEU A 191 -10.59 9.50 12.82
N GLU A 192 -11.43 8.51 12.52
CA GLU A 192 -11.06 7.10 12.64
C GLU A 192 -9.83 6.80 11.79
N ILE A 193 -9.84 7.24 10.54
CA ILE A 193 -8.74 7.00 9.60
C ILE A 193 -7.46 7.74 10.00
N LEU A 194 -7.54 9.01 10.42
CA LEU A 194 -6.37 9.77 10.87
C LEU A 194 -5.76 9.15 12.14
N ARG A 195 -6.59 8.74 13.11
CA ARG A 195 -6.14 8.08 14.34
C ARG A 195 -5.47 6.74 14.05
N LEU A 196 -6.02 5.96 13.12
CA LEU A 196 -5.43 4.70 12.71
C LEU A 196 -4.09 4.91 11.99
N ALA A 197 -3.97 5.94 11.13
CA ALA A 197 -2.72 6.28 10.46
C ALA A 197 -1.63 6.71 11.47
N ALA A 198 -1.97 7.51 12.48
CA ALA A 198 -1.05 7.86 13.56
C ALA A 198 -0.66 6.64 14.40
N SER A 199 -1.64 5.84 14.80
CA SER A 199 -1.45 4.66 15.65
C SER A 199 -0.58 3.58 14.98
N VAL A 200 -0.71 3.38 13.66
CA VAL A 200 0.16 2.43 12.95
C VAL A 200 1.59 2.96 12.83
N ALA A 201 1.79 4.28 12.70
CA ALA A 201 3.13 4.87 12.72
C ALA A 201 3.81 4.66 14.08
N ASP A 202 3.11 4.89 15.19
CA ASP A 202 3.59 4.60 16.53
C ASP A 202 3.92 3.12 16.72
N ARG A 203 3.03 2.23 16.27
CA ARG A 203 3.24 0.78 16.30
C ARG A 203 4.52 0.35 15.58
N LEU A 204 4.85 1.03 14.49
CA LEU A 204 6.03 0.79 13.67
C LEU A 204 7.31 1.46 14.23
N GLY A 205 7.22 2.16 15.37
CA GLY A 205 8.34 2.85 16.00
C GLY A 205 8.78 4.12 15.26
N LEU A 206 7.88 4.77 14.52
CA LEU A 206 8.14 5.99 13.75
C LEU A 206 7.75 7.24 14.57
N ALA A 207 8.44 7.47 15.67
CA ALA A 207 8.12 8.54 16.64
C ALA A 207 8.13 9.96 16.07
N GLU A 208 8.88 10.20 14.97
CA GLU A 208 8.95 11.49 14.28
C GLU A 208 8.02 11.55 13.04
N ALA A 209 7.08 10.61 12.94
CA ALA A 209 6.10 10.66 11.84
C ALA A 209 5.17 11.86 12.01
N ALA A 210 4.79 12.46 10.88
CA ALA A 210 3.85 13.59 10.82
C ALA A 210 2.77 13.33 9.77
N ILE A 211 1.57 13.84 10.03
CA ILE A 211 0.44 13.82 9.10
C ILE A 211 0.29 15.23 8.56
N ASP A 212 0.59 15.43 7.26
CA ASP A 212 0.24 16.66 6.55
C ASP A 212 -1.20 16.53 6.05
N LEU A 213 -2.10 17.32 6.63
CA LEU A 213 -3.54 17.29 6.38
C LEU A 213 -3.95 18.45 5.47
N GLY A 214 -4.67 18.13 4.42
CA GLY A 214 -5.25 19.09 3.48
C GLY A 214 -6.68 18.74 3.11
N HIS A 215 -7.19 19.41 2.08
CA HIS A 215 -8.52 19.11 1.54
C HIS A 215 -8.52 19.25 0.02
N ALA A 216 -8.90 18.19 -0.69
CA ALA A 216 -8.85 18.10 -2.15
C ALA A 216 -9.60 19.22 -2.87
N SER A 217 -10.73 19.69 -2.31
CA SER A 217 -11.57 20.70 -2.96
C SER A 217 -11.06 22.13 -2.81
N ILE A 218 -10.11 22.42 -1.91
CA ILE A 218 -9.58 23.78 -1.74
C ILE A 218 -8.88 24.23 -3.02
N ALA A 219 -7.78 23.58 -3.37
CA ALA A 219 -7.02 23.94 -4.58
C ALA A 219 -7.77 23.58 -5.87
N ARG A 220 -8.49 22.45 -5.90
CA ARG A 220 -9.25 22.00 -7.09
C ARG A 220 -10.27 23.01 -7.55
N SER A 221 -11.11 23.55 -6.66
CA SER A 221 -12.14 24.52 -7.03
C SER A 221 -11.59 25.82 -7.60
N LEU A 222 -10.38 26.20 -7.23
CA LEU A 222 -9.67 27.34 -7.82
C LEU A 222 -9.03 26.96 -9.17
N ILE A 223 -8.49 25.76 -9.31
CA ILE A 223 -7.90 25.25 -10.56
C ILE A 223 -8.97 25.02 -11.63
N GLU A 224 -10.20 24.69 -11.27
CA GLU A 224 -11.32 24.55 -12.23
C GLU A 224 -11.59 25.83 -13.03
N SER A 225 -11.25 27.00 -12.46
CA SER A 225 -11.32 28.30 -13.16
C SER A 225 -10.15 28.54 -14.13
N VAL A 226 -9.11 27.70 -14.08
CA VAL A 226 -7.92 27.79 -14.94
C VAL A 226 -8.20 27.08 -16.28
N PRO A 227 -7.71 27.63 -17.43
CA PRO A 227 -7.83 26.95 -18.69
C PRO A 227 -7.25 25.53 -18.63
N ARG A 228 -7.96 24.57 -19.22
CA ARG A 228 -7.56 23.14 -19.22
C ARG A 228 -6.13 22.89 -19.68
N SER A 229 -5.63 23.71 -20.62
CA SER A 229 -4.26 23.62 -21.14
C SER A 229 -3.19 23.99 -20.11
N LEU A 230 -3.53 24.73 -19.06
CA LEU A 230 -2.61 25.16 -17.99
C LEU A 230 -2.83 24.42 -16.67
N ALA A 231 -3.98 23.77 -16.49
CA ALA A 231 -4.38 23.18 -15.21
C ALA A 231 -3.35 22.17 -14.68
N ALA A 232 -2.80 21.33 -15.55
CA ALA A 232 -1.77 20.35 -15.17
C ALA A 232 -0.46 21.02 -14.71
N GLU A 233 0.00 22.05 -15.44
CA GLU A 233 1.23 22.75 -15.08
C GLU A 233 1.06 23.59 -13.80
N VAL A 234 -0.11 24.18 -13.60
CA VAL A 234 -0.47 24.89 -12.36
C VAL A 234 -0.53 23.93 -11.18
N GLY A 235 -1.15 22.78 -11.34
CA GLY A 235 -1.18 21.73 -10.33
C GLY A 235 0.23 21.25 -9.96
N ASP A 236 1.09 21.05 -10.95
CA ASP A 236 2.51 20.69 -10.74
C ASP A 236 3.29 21.78 -9.97
N ALA A 237 3.09 23.05 -10.33
CA ALA A 237 3.76 24.16 -9.67
C ALA A 237 3.29 24.31 -8.20
N LEU A 238 1.98 24.19 -7.93
CA LEU A 238 1.42 24.16 -6.58
C LEU A 238 1.99 23.02 -5.76
N GLY A 239 2.00 21.80 -6.33
CA GLY A 239 2.57 20.63 -5.68
C GLY A 239 4.09 20.74 -5.40
N GLN A 240 4.79 21.64 -6.08
CA GLN A 240 6.19 21.96 -5.84
C GLN A 240 6.37 23.18 -4.92
N LYS A 241 5.28 23.80 -4.47
CA LYS A 241 5.25 25.03 -3.68
C LYS A 241 5.94 26.21 -4.42
N ASP A 242 5.91 26.19 -5.76
CA ASP A 242 6.48 27.26 -6.62
C ASP A 242 5.42 28.31 -6.96
N GLY A 243 5.06 29.14 -5.97
CA GLY A 243 4.11 30.24 -6.16
C GLY A 243 4.50 31.21 -7.27
N ALA A 244 5.78 31.48 -7.45
CA ALA A 244 6.26 32.33 -8.52
C ALA A 244 5.99 31.74 -9.92
N ARG A 245 6.09 30.42 -10.07
CA ARG A 245 5.72 29.73 -11.31
C ARG A 245 4.20 29.78 -11.53
N VAL A 246 3.40 29.63 -10.48
CA VAL A 246 1.94 29.77 -10.56
C VAL A 246 1.55 31.15 -11.07
N GLU A 247 2.14 32.23 -10.51
CA GLU A 247 1.89 33.60 -10.94
C GLU A 247 2.26 33.84 -12.40
N ARG A 248 3.42 33.30 -12.84
CA ARG A 248 3.84 33.41 -14.26
C ARG A 248 2.88 32.69 -15.20
N LEU A 249 2.44 31.47 -14.85
CA LEU A 249 1.52 30.69 -15.66
C LEU A 249 0.14 31.33 -15.78
N LEU A 250 -0.28 32.02 -14.73
CA LEU A 250 -1.60 32.65 -14.63
C LEU A 250 -1.56 34.17 -14.75
N ALA A 251 -0.49 34.74 -15.28
CA ALA A 251 -0.34 36.20 -15.36
C ALA A 251 -1.55 36.90 -15.99
N GLY A 252 -2.11 37.90 -15.29
CA GLY A 252 -3.29 38.64 -15.70
C GLY A 252 -4.62 37.88 -15.57
N ARG A 253 -4.67 36.72 -14.92
CA ARG A 253 -5.88 35.92 -14.71
C ARG A 253 -6.43 36.07 -13.29
N PRO A 254 -7.75 35.89 -13.09
CA PRO A 254 -8.33 35.74 -11.76
C PRO A 254 -7.67 34.60 -11.00
N ASN A 255 -7.61 34.70 -9.68
CA ASN A 255 -7.07 33.69 -8.77
C ASN A 255 -5.57 33.38 -8.88
N ALA A 256 -4.79 34.07 -9.74
CA ALA A 256 -3.33 33.84 -9.86
C ALA A 256 -2.62 34.02 -8.52
N SER A 257 -2.82 35.18 -7.86
CA SER A 257 -2.23 35.45 -6.55
C SER A 257 -2.79 34.59 -5.44
N THR A 258 -4.07 34.24 -5.50
CA THR A 258 -4.71 33.33 -4.53
C THR A 258 -4.09 31.95 -4.57
N LEU A 259 -3.97 31.36 -5.77
CA LEU A 259 -3.34 30.04 -5.97
C LEU A 259 -1.85 30.06 -5.60
N ALA A 260 -1.12 31.12 -5.95
CA ALA A 260 0.30 31.24 -5.59
C ALA A 260 0.48 31.24 -4.06
N ARG A 261 -0.32 32.07 -3.34
CA ARG A 261 -0.27 32.19 -1.88
C ARG A 261 -0.75 30.92 -1.17
N LEU A 262 -1.67 30.18 -1.77
CA LEU A 262 -2.18 28.94 -1.18
C LEU A 262 -1.06 27.89 -1.01
N GLY A 263 -0.09 27.86 -1.92
CA GLY A 263 1.08 27.00 -1.82
C GLY A 263 1.96 27.25 -0.59
N ASP A 264 1.95 28.51 -0.08
CA ASP A 264 2.74 28.92 1.09
C ASP A 264 2.01 28.67 2.42
N LEU A 265 0.69 28.35 2.39
CA LEU A 265 -0.13 28.13 3.57
C LEU A 265 0.03 26.69 4.09
N HIS A 266 1.14 26.41 4.74
CA HIS A 266 1.42 25.14 5.41
C HIS A 266 2.10 25.37 6.77
N GLY A 267 1.90 24.45 7.72
CA GLY A 267 2.44 24.56 9.07
C GLY A 267 1.58 23.81 10.11
N GLY A 268 1.48 24.35 11.29
CA GLY A 268 0.72 23.77 12.42
C GLY A 268 1.56 22.87 13.31
N GLY A 269 2.80 22.54 12.91
CA GLY A 269 3.77 21.80 13.72
C GLY A 269 4.51 22.68 14.74
N PRO A 270 5.32 22.07 15.62
CA PRO A 270 6.10 22.78 16.62
C PRO A 270 7.09 23.78 15.97
N GLY A 271 7.01 25.04 16.37
CA GLY A 271 7.89 26.09 15.84
C GLY A 271 7.48 26.64 14.46
N GLU A 272 6.38 26.17 13.91
CA GLU A 272 5.81 26.64 12.65
C GLU A 272 4.70 27.67 12.89
N ILE A 273 4.16 28.24 11.80
CA ILE A 273 2.95 29.08 11.89
C ILE A 273 1.78 28.26 12.44
N SER A 274 1.00 28.82 13.36
CA SER A 274 -0.09 28.07 13.98
C SER A 274 -1.23 27.77 12.99
N ALA A 275 -1.95 26.69 13.22
CA ALA A 275 -3.11 26.33 12.40
C ALA A 275 -4.17 27.40 12.37
N GLU A 276 -4.43 28.06 13.51
CA GLU A 276 -5.39 29.16 13.62
C GLU A 276 -4.99 30.34 12.72
N ALA A 277 -3.70 30.67 12.68
CA ALA A 277 -3.17 31.72 11.80
C ALA A 277 -3.26 31.33 10.32
N LEU A 278 -3.03 30.05 9.98
CA LEU A 278 -3.21 29.54 8.62
C LEU A 278 -4.66 29.63 8.16
N PHE A 279 -5.60 29.21 8.99
CA PHE A 279 -7.03 29.31 8.69
C PHE A 279 -7.47 30.77 8.54
N ALA A 280 -6.99 31.67 9.41
CA ALA A 280 -7.28 33.11 9.33
C ALA A 280 -6.73 33.76 8.05
N GLN A 281 -5.56 33.32 7.57
CA GLN A 281 -4.97 33.81 6.31
C GLN A 281 -5.69 33.21 5.08
N ALA A 282 -6.14 31.96 5.15
CA ALA A 282 -6.81 31.29 4.04
C ALA A 282 -8.25 31.81 3.82
N ALA A 283 -8.99 32.10 4.88
CA ALA A 283 -10.40 32.46 4.79
C ALA A 283 -10.68 33.59 3.78
N PRO A 284 -10.03 34.76 3.84
CA PRO A 284 -10.28 35.85 2.87
C PRO A 284 -9.84 35.49 1.45
N LEU A 285 -8.86 34.58 1.28
CA LEU A 285 -8.40 34.16 -0.05
C LEU A 285 -9.45 33.27 -0.76
N LEU A 286 -10.29 32.60 -0.01
CA LEU A 286 -11.22 31.58 -0.50
C LEU A 286 -12.68 32.06 -0.54
N GLU A 287 -12.98 33.27 -0.06
CA GLU A 287 -14.34 33.85 -0.05
C GLU A 287 -15.00 33.89 -1.43
N GLY A 288 -14.19 34.02 -2.49
CA GLY A 288 -14.69 34.06 -3.89
C GLY A 288 -15.13 32.66 -4.42
N SER A 289 -14.92 31.58 -3.68
CA SER A 289 -15.32 30.21 -4.05
C SER A 289 -16.06 29.55 -2.89
N GLU A 290 -17.37 29.38 -3.04
CA GLU A 290 -18.20 28.72 -2.01
C GLU A 290 -17.71 27.30 -1.71
N SER A 291 -17.29 26.56 -2.74
CA SER A 291 -16.74 25.20 -2.59
C SER A 291 -15.43 25.19 -1.78
N ALA A 292 -14.51 26.13 -2.07
CA ALA A 292 -13.26 26.23 -1.32
C ALA A 292 -13.49 26.70 0.12
N ALA A 293 -14.38 27.66 0.33
CA ALA A 293 -14.73 28.15 1.67
C ALA A 293 -15.42 27.06 2.51
N LYS A 294 -16.28 26.24 1.90
CA LYS A 294 -16.88 25.06 2.55
C LYS A 294 -15.81 24.05 2.95
N ALA A 295 -14.91 23.71 2.01
CA ALA A 295 -13.81 22.77 2.25
C ALA A 295 -12.87 23.25 3.39
N LEU A 296 -12.63 24.56 3.48
CA LEU A 296 -11.85 25.15 4.58
C LEU A 296 -12.54 24.97 5.93
N ARG A 297 -13.86 25.17 5.99
CA ARG A 297 -14.63 24.95 7.24
C ARG A 297 -14.63 23.48 7.66
N GLU A 298 -14.79 22.56 6.71
CA GLU A 298 -14.73 21.12 6.98
C GLU A 298 -13.35 20.71 7.50
N LEU A 299 -12.28 21.21 6.88
CA LEU A 299 -10.91 20.99 7.33
C LEU A 299 -10.65 21.55 8.73
N GLN A 300 -11.17 22.76 9.02
CA GLN A 300 -11.06 23.39 10.34
C GLN A 300 -11.79 22.61 11.43
N ALA A 301 -12.98 22.07 11.13
CA ALA A 301 -13.71 21.20 12.05
C ALA A 301 -12.93 19.89 12.33
N LEU A 302 -12.39 19.27 11.29
CA LEU A 302 -11.58 18.07 11.40
C LEU A 302 -10.29 18.33 12.21
N TRP A 303 -9.57 19.42 11.92
CA TRP A 303 -8.40 19.83 12.68
C TRP A 303 -8.72 20.00 14.16
N THR A 304 -9.78 20.72 14.47
CA THR A 304 -10.20 20.99 15.86
C THR A 304 -10.50 19.70 16.62
N ALA A 305 -11.15 18.73 15.97
CA ALA A 305 -11.48 17.44 16.56
C ALA A 305 -10.27 16.48 16.64
N ALA A 306 -9.30 16.61 15.74
CA ALA A 306 -8.13 15.73 15.66
C ALA A 306 -6.97 16.17 16.55
N ARG A 307 -6.72 17.47 16.69
CA ARG A 307 -5.53 18.02 17.34
C ARG A 307 -5.27 17.50 18.73
N ASP A 308 -6.31 17.31 19.54
CA ASP A 308 -6.17 16.87 20.93
C ASP A 308 -5.80 15.38 21.03
N SER A 309 -6.09 14.58 19.98
CA SER A 309 -5.80 13.15 19.94
C SER A 309 -4.55 12.80 19.14
N LEU A 310 -4.13 13.66 18.20
CA LEU A 310 -2.95 13.42 17.34
C LEU A 310 -1.75 14.30 17.73
N GLY A 311 -1.98 15.37 18.48
CA GLY A 311 -0.92 16.23 19.04
C GLY A 311 -0.01 16.82 17.96
N THR A 312 1.30 16.76 18.23
CA THR A 312 2.35 17.32 17.35
C THR A 312 2.56 16.58 16.03
N VAL A 313 1.94 15.43 15.87
CA VAL A 313 2.00 14.66 14.61
C VAL A 313 1.23 15.35 13.48
N LEU A 314 0.23 16.19 13.82
CA LEU A 314 -0.66 16.80 12.82
C LEU A 314 -0.12 18.13 12.32
N ARG A 315 -0.11 18.31 10.98
CA ARG A 315 0.26 19.52 10.26
C ARG A 315 -0.81 19.85 9.24
N LEU A 316 -0.81 21.07 8.72
CA LEU A 316 -1.71 21.54 7.66
C LEU A 316 -0.94 21.83 6.37
N ASP A 317 -1.52 21.48 5.23
CA ASP A 317 -1.13 21.92 3.91
C ASP A 317 -2.37 22.31 3.09
N LEU A 318 -2.65 23.62 3.01
CA LEU A 318 -3.83 24.12 2.29
C LEU A 318 -3.64 24.18 0.77
N GLY A 319 -2.40 24.11 0.31
CA GLY A 319 -2.04 24.08 -1.11
C GLY A 319 -1.79 22.67 -1.66
N GLU A 320 -2.21 21.63 -0.95
CA GLU A 320 -2.03 20.26 -1.42
C GLU A 320 -2.94 19.97 -2.61
N VAL A 321 -2.33 19.58 -3.73
CA VAL A 321 -3.01 19.21 -4.99
C VAL A 321 -2.64 17.82 -5.47
N ARG A 322 -1.70 17.16 -4.78
CA ARG A 322 -1.26 15.83 -5.13
C ARG A 322 -2.26 14.83 -4.58
N GLY A 323 -2.84 14.07 -5.45
CA GLY A 323 -3.74 13.01 -5.06
C GLY A 323 -4.35 12.39 -6.29
N PHE A 324 -4.96 11.25 -6.09
CA PHE A 324 -5.78 10.67 -7.14
C PHE A 324 -7.01 11.56 -7.38
N ALA A 325 -7.42 11.67 -8.64
CA ALA A 325 -8.56 12.50 -9.04
C ALA A 325 -9.90 12.09 -8.39
N TYR A 326 -9.94 10.99 -7.66
CA TYR A 326 -11.14 10.53 -6.97
C TYR A 326 -11.36 11.15 -5.58
N TYR A 327 -10.36 11.81 -4.96
CA TYR A 327 -10.56 12.43 -3.64
C TYR A 327 -11.58 13.56 -3.69
N THR A 328 -12.50 13.59 -2.73
CA THR A 328 -13.62 14.57 -2.64
C THR A 328 -13.58 15.41 -1.38
N GLY A 329 -12.87 14.98 -0.35
CA GLY A 329 -12.84 15.58 0.98
C GLY A 329 -11.42 15.81 1.50
N MET A 330 -11.20 15.53 2.79
CA MET A 330 -9.88 15.59 3.38
C MET A 330 -8.90 14.69 2.62
N ILE A 331 -7.64 15.11 2.55
CA ILE A 331 -6.51 14.34 2.06
C ILE A 331 -5.37 14.47 3.05
N PHE A 332 -4.53 13.47 3.13
CA PHE A 332 -3.34 13.57 3.96
C PHE A 332 -2.18 12.73 3.45
N HIS A 333 -0.97 13.16 3.83
CA HIS A 333 0.24 12.40 3.66
C HIS A 333 0.82 12.03 5.03
N LEU A 334 1.21 10.77 5.18
CA LEU A 334 1.99 10.32 6.33
C LEU A 334 3.47 10.43 5.95
N LEU A 335 4.20 11.25 6.67
CA LEU A 335 5.61 11.55 6.46
C LEU A 335 6.44 10.96 7.59
N ALA A 336 7.67 10.56 7.30
CA ALA A 336 8.67 10.18 8.29
C ALA A 336 10.07 10.51 7.78
N PRO A 337 11.06 10.73 8.66
CA PRO A 337 12.45 10.93 8.26
C PRO A 337 13.00 9.75 7.46
N GLY A 338 13.88 10.05 6.50
CA GLY A 338 14.60 9.07 5.68
C GLY A 338 14.16 9.01 4.23
N PRO A 339 12.93 8.60 3.90
CA PRO A 339 12.54 8.35 2.49
C PRO A 339 12.54 9.56 1.56
N GLY A 340 12.34 10.78 2.06
CA GLY A 340 12.20 11.99 1.24
C GLY A 340 10.91 12.03 0.39
N GLU A 341 9.98 11.12 0.66
CA GLU A 341 8.63 11.02 0.08
C GLU A 341 7.66 10.49 1.15
N PRO A 342 6.34 10.66 0.99
CA PRO A 342 5.38 10.10 1.91
C PRO A 342 5.53 8.59 2.07
N ILE A 343 5.47 8.11 3.32
CA ILE A 343 5.42 6.67 3.65
C ILE A 343 4.02 6.10 3.53
N GLY A 344 3.01 6.97 3.42
CA GLY A 344 1.62 6.63 3.19
C GLY A 344 0.82 7.85 2.75
N ALA A 345 -0.36 7.60 2.20
CA ALA A 345 -1.29 8.65 1.77
C ALA A 345 -2.73 8.15 1.90
N GLY A 346 -3.65 9.08 2.15
CA GLY A 346 -5.06 8.76 2.29
C GLY A 346 -5.97 9.96 2.08
N GLY A 347 -7.27 9.72 2.21
CA GLY A 347 -8.28 10.76 2.11
C GLY A 347 -9.67 10.21 1.86
N ARG A 348 -10.63 11.13 1.68
CA ARG A 348 -12.07 10.87 1.44
C ARG A 348 -12.39 10.90 -0.05
N TYR A 349 -13.22 9.96 -0.49
CA TYR A 349 -13.56 9.75 -1.91
C TYR A 349 -15.00 9.24 -2.09
N ASP A 350 -15.98 10.03 -1.62
CA ASP A 350 -17.39 9.65 -1.56
C ASP A 350 -18.02 9.35 -2.92
N ASP A 351 -17.48 9.94 -4.01
CA ASP A 351 -17.98 9.73 -5.37
C ASP A 351 -17.44 8.46 -6.05
N LEU A 352 -16.50 7.76 -5.42
CA LEU A 352 -15.84 6.63 -6.06
C LEU A 352 -16.79 5.45 -6.29
N LEU A 353 -17.60 5.09 -5.29
CA LEU A 353 -18.53 3.98 -5.40
C LEU A 353 -19.71 4.28 -6.34
N ALA A 354 -20.08 5.57 -6.50
CA ALA A 354 -21.09 5.98 -7.47
C ALA A 354 -20.71 5.62 -8.91
N ARG A 355 -19.40 5.55 -9.21
CA ARG A 355 -18.89 5.09 -10.52
C ARG A 355 -19.16 3.60 -10.78
N PHE A 356 -19.50 2.85 -9.74
CA PHE A 356 -19.89 1.43 -9.78
C PHE A 356 -21.37 1.24 -9.40
N ASP A 357 -22.20 2.28 -9.59
CA ASP A 357 -23.64 2.29 -9.34
C ASP A 357 -24.05 1.99 -7.87
N ALA A 358 -23.16 2.25 -6.90
CA ALA A 358 -23.39 1.98 -5.48
C ALA A 358 -22.90 3.19 -4.62
N PRO A 359 -23.52 4.38 -4.70
CA PRO A 359 -23.06 5.56 -4.01
C PRO A 359 -23.01 5.33 -2.49
N MET A 360 -21.83 5.57 -1.90
CA MET A 360 -21.57 5.38 -0.48
C MET A 360 -20.38 6.23 -0.05
N PRO A 361 -20.44 6.91 1.12
CA PRO A 361 -19.29 7.62 1.66
C PRO A 361 -18.09 6.69 1.86
N ALA A 362 -16.89 7.16 1.53
CA ALA A 362 -15.70 6.35 1.62
C ALA A 362 -14.46 7.16 2.00
N VAL A 363 -13.64 6.59 2.87
CA VAL A 363 -12.38 7.18 3.33
C VAL A 363 -11.39 6.06 3.64
N GLY A 364 -10.10 6.26 3.33
CA GLY A 364 -9.09 5.24 3.56
C GLY A 364 -7.67 5.77 3.40
N PHE A 365 -6.68 4.90 3.65
CA PHE A 365 -5.29 5.23 3.37
C PHE A 365 -4.48 3.97 3.04
N ALA A 366 -3.34 4.17 2.40
CA ALA A 366 -2.35 3.14 2.11
C ALA A 366 -0.97 3.54 2.62
N LEU A 367 -0.26 2.57 3.19
CA LEU A 367 1.17 2.62 3.49
C LEU A 367 1.97 2.04 2.32
N TYR A 368 3.09 2.66 2.02
CA TYR A 368 4.08 2.18 1.06
C TYR A 368 5.16 1.41 1.80
N LEU A 369 5.09 0.08 1.83
CA LEU A 369 5.88 -0.75 2.72
C LEU A 369 7.41 -0.61 2.52
N ASP A 370 7.88 -0.31 1.30
CA ASP A 370 9.31 -0.04 1.06
C ASP A 370 9.75 1.28 1.70
N ALA A 371 8.91 2.33 1.64
CA ALA A 371 9.18 3.61 2.28
C ALA A 371 9.10 3.50 3.82
N VAL A 372 8.13 2.75 4.33
CA VAL A 372 8.03 2.44 5.78
C VAL A 372 9.27 1.69 6.27
N ALA A 373 9.73 0.68 5.53
CA ALA A 373 10.94 -0.05 5.89
C ALA A 373 12.16 0.86 5.96
N TRP A 374 12.31 1.77 4.98
CA TRP A 374 13.40 2.75 4.98
C TRP A 374 13.29 3.73 6.15
N ALA A 375 12.09 4.24 6.46
CA ALA A 375 11.88 5.12 7.60
C ALA A 375 12.27 4.43 8.93
N ARG A 376 11.90 3.15 9.12
CA ARG A 376 12.30 2.35 10.29
C ARG A 376 13.82 2.18 10.40
N GLU A 377 14.49 1.89 9.29
CA GLU A 377 15.96 1.81 9.26
C GLU A 377 16.61 3.14 9.63
N SER A 378 16.07 4.26 9.13
CA SER A 378 16.54 5.62 9.45
C SER A 378 16.31 5.98 10.92
N ALA A 379 15.23 5.50 11.53
CA ALA A 379 14.93 5.67 12.96
C ALA A 379 15.78 4.75 13.89
N GLY A 380 16.71 3.98 13.32
CA GLY A 380 17.57 3.07 14.10
C GLY A 380 16.86 1.82 14.62
N SER A 381 15.65 1.54 14.15
CA SER A 381 14.93 0.31 14.48
C SER A 381 15.62 -0.87 13.80
N SER A 382 16.52 -1.53 14.51
CA SER A 382 17.10 -2.78 14.04
C SER A 382 16.11 -3.91 14.27
N GLU A 383 15.70 -4.59 13.22
CA GLU A 383 14.94 -5.83 13.35
C GLU A 383 15.77 -6.86 14.14
N VAL A 384 15.22 -7.41 15.20
CA VAL A 384 15.83 -8.54 15.88
C VAL A 384 15.89 -9.70 14.90
N MET A 385 17.10 -10.04 14.47
CA MET A 385 17.32 -11.09 13.50
C MET A 385 16.84 -12.42 14.11
N ARG A 386 15.84 -13.05 13.47
CA ARG A 386 15.33 -14.36 13.91
C ARG A 386 16.48 -15.36 13.94
N ARG A 387 16.69 -16.02 15.08
CA ARG A 387 17.70 -17.05 15.18
C ARG A 387 17.43 -18.19 14.20
N SER A 388 18.48 -18.68 13.55
CA SER A 388 18.47 -19.75 12.58
C SER A 388 19.76 -20.53 12.66
N ALA A 389 19.75 -21.80 12.33
CA ALA A 389 20.89 -22.69 12.51
C ALA A 389 21.25 -23.52 11.29
N VAL A 390 22.54 -23.70 11.09
CA VAL A 390 23.10 -24.75 10.23
C VAL A 390 23.60 -25.86 11.14
N VAL A 391 23.08 -27.06 10.98
CA VAL A 391 23.50 -28.25 11.75
C VAL A 391 24.60 -28.95 10.99
N ALA A 392 25.81 -28.93 11.55
CA ALA A 392 27.03 -29.50 11.00
C ALA A 392 27.48 -30.65 11.91
N VAL A 393 26.80 -31.77 11.83
CA VAL A 393 27.04 -32.99 12.61
C VAL A 393 27.10 -34.20 11.67
N ASP A 394 28.18 -34.98 11.75
CA ASP A 394 28.44 -36.12 10.83
C ASP A 394 27.48 -37.29 11.05
N ASP A 395 27.02 -37.51 12.30
CA ASP A 395 26.06 -38.57 12.59
C ASP A 395 24.67 -38.18 12.10
N ALA A 396 24.12 -38.95 11.20
CA ALA A 396 22.82 -38.67 10.57
C ALA A 396 21.63 -38.69 11.54
N ALA A 397 21.67 -39.56 12.56
CA ALA A 397 20.60 -39.69 13.55
C ALA A 397 20.62 -38.49 14.51
N GLU A 398 21.81 -38.07 14.96
CA GLU A 398 21.98 -36.88 15.78
C GLU A 398 21.60 -35.59 15.01
N SER A 399 22.05 -35.48 13.75
CA SER A 399 21.67 -34.35 12.88
C SER A 399 20.15 -34.26 12.73
N ALA A 400 19.46 -35.38 12.48
CA ALA A 400 18.03 -35.46 12.39
C ALA A 400 17.31 -35.04 13.71
N ALA A 401 17.82 -35.50 14.84
CA ALA A 401 17.29 -35.17 16.16
C ALA A 401 17.43 -33.66 16.46
N LEU A 402 18.60 -33.05 16.17
CA LEU A 402 18.83 -31.63 16.30
C LEU A 402 17.92 -30.79 15.41
N LEU A 403 17.77 -31.18 14.15
CA LEU A 403 16.86 -30.50 13.22
C LEU A 403 15.41 -30.55 13.70
N ALA A 404 14.97 -31.71 14.17
CA ALA A 404 13.62 -31.86 14.72
C ALA A 404 13.40 -31.00 15.99
N ALA A 405 14.35 -31.01 16.92
CA ALA A 405 14.29 -30.22 18.13
C ALA A 405 14.29 -28.68 17.85
N LEU A 406 15.11 -28.20 16.93
CA LEU A 406 15.17 -26.79 16.53
C LEU A 406 13.86 -26.37 15.86
N ARG A 407 13.41 -27.15 14.88
CA ARG A 407 12.20 -26.83 14.11
C ARG A 407 10.92 -26.86 14.96
N SER A 408 10.81 -27.80 15.90
CA SER A 408 9.66 -27.88 16.83
C SER A 408 9.54 -26.64 17.70
N ARG A 409 10.65 -25.94 17.97
CA ARG A 409 10.71 -24.66 18.70
C ARG A 409 10.68 -23.43 17.79
N GLY A 410 10.41 -23.62 16.51
CA GLY A 410 10.29 -22.52 15.54
C GLY A 410 11.63 -21.91 15.12
N VAL A 411 12.77 -22.56 15.38
CA VAL A 411 14.09 -22.15 14.88
C VAL A 411 14.31 -22.76 13.51
N PRO A 412 14.42 -21.96 12.42
CA PRO A 412 14.77 -22.46 11.10
C PRO A 412 16.12 -23.16 11.13
N ALA A 413 16.20 -24.40 10.67
CA ALA A 413 17.45 -25.16 10.67
C ALA A 413 17.59 -26.03 9.43
N VAL A 414 18.84 -26.16 8.95
CA VAL A 414 19.25 -27.03 7.82
C VAL A 414 20.48 -27.84 8.16
N ALA A 415 20.62 -29.03 7.59
CA ALA A 415 21.88 -29.78 7.65
C ALA A 415 22.84 -29.27 6.60
N CYS A 416 24.14 -29.32 6.91
CA CYS A 416 25.22 -29.01 5.99
C CYS A 416 26.44 -29.84 6.35
N PRO A 417 27.30 -30.27 5.39
CA PRO A 417 28.57 -30.88 5.68
C PRO A 417 29.43 -29.99 6.59
N VAL A 418 30.16 -30.61 7.53
CA VAL A 418 30.95 -29.88 8.54
C VAL A 418 31.93 -28.89 7.89
N ASP A 419 32.63 -29.32 6.85
CA ASP A 419 33.66 -28.52 6.17
C ASP A 419 33.13 -27.26 5.48
N SER A 420 31.85 -27.24 5.10
CA SER A 420 31.23 -26.13 4.37
C SER A 420 30.25 -25.32 5.22
N ALA A 421 29.94 -25.75 6.44
CA ALA A 421 28.86 -25.20 7.27
C ALA A 421 29.00 -23.71 7.57
N PHE A 422 30.19 -23.25 7.93
CA PHE A 422 30.41 -21.81 8.22
C PHE A 422 30.30 -20.94 6.96
N ALA A 423 30.88 -21.40 5.84
CA ALA A 423 30.76 -20.71 4.56
C ALA A 423 29.30 -20.63 4.11
N TYR A 424 28.55 -21.72 4.24
CA TYR A 424 27.13 -21.79 3.94
C TYR A 424 26.32 -20.88 4.86
N ALA A 425 26.56 -20.94 6.17
CA ALA A 425 25.86 -20.10 7.15
C ALA A 425 26.08 -18.60 6.88
N THR A 426 27.32 -18.22 6.55
CA THR A 426 27.67 -16.84 6.21
C THR A 426 26.98 -16.40 4.93
N ALA A 427 27.06 -17.18 3.86
CA ALA A 427 26.48 -16.86 2.56
C ALA A 427 24.95 -16.71 2.63
N TRP A 428 24.28 -17.57 3.40
CA TRP A 428 22.83 -17.58 3.55
C TRP A 428 22.33 -16.87 4.82
N ARG A 429 23.22 -16.15 5.52
CA ARG A 429 22.93 -15.34 6.71
C ARG A 429 22.22 -16.12 7.83
N TYR A 430 22.62 -17.38 8.05
CA TYR A 430 22.25 -18.10 9.27
C TYR A 430 22.97 -17.49 10.47
N THR A 431 22.29 -17.46 11.61
CA THR A 431 22.83 -16.83 12.82
C THR A 431 23.77 -17.75 13.60
N HIS A 432 23.61 -19.07 13.46
CA HIS A 432 24.35 -20.07 14.22
C HIS A 432 24.80 -21.25 13.36
N VAL A 433 25.95 -21.81 13.71
CA VAL A 433 26.38 -23.13 13.27
C VAL A 433 26.42 -24.05 14.48
N VAL A 434 25.69 -25.16 14.41
CA VAL A 434 25.63 -26.19 15.45
C VAL A 434 26.57 -27.30 15.13
N THR A 435 27.52 -27.58 16.02
CA THR A 435 28.51 -28.68 15.89
C THR A 435 28.43 -29.63 17.09
N ALA A 436 28.89 -30.84 16.93
CA ALA A 436 29.08 -31.82 18.01
C ALA A 436 30.56 -31.99 18.32
N SER A 437 30.94 -32.07 19.59
CA SER A 437 32.33 -32.29 20.01
C SER A 437 32.40 -33.04 21.34
N GLY A 438 33.51 -33.77 21.57
CA GLY A 438 33.86 -34.42 22.85
C GLY A 438 33.19 -35.77 23.14
N GLU A 439 33.69 -36.47 24.18
CA GLU A 439 33.06 -37.64 24.81
C GLU A 439 32.91 -37.37 26.30
N PRO A 440 31.68 -37.32 26.86
CA PRO A 440 30.42 -37.46 26.18
C PRO A 440 30.13 -36.29 25.22
N ARG A 441 29.40 -36.57 24.10
CA ARG A 441 29.13 -35.61 23.07
C ARG A 441 28.40 -34.35 23.57
N HIS A 442 28.88 -33.17 23.15
CA HIS A 442 28.31 -31.87 23.44
C HIS A 442 27.89 -31.19 22.15
N PHE A 443 26.71 -30.61 22.14
CA PHE A 443 26.26 -29.75 21.06
C PHE A 443 26.58 -28.30 21.40
N ARG A 444 27.26 -27.64 20.45
CA ARG A 444 27.65 -26.24 20.59
C ARG A 444 27.07 -25.45 19.43
N ALA A 445 26.42 -24.33 19.74
CA ALA A 445 25.98 -23.37 18.75
C ALA A 445 26.95 -22.18 18.72
N GLN A 446 27.63 -21.99 17.61
CA GLN A 446 28.52 -20.86 17.39
C GLN A 446 27.82 -19.85 16.49
N ILE A 447 27.76 -18.58 16.93
CA ILE A 447 27.29 -17.48 16.10
C ILE A 447 28.26 -17.29 14.94
N VAL A 448 27.75 -16.96 13.78
CA VAL A 448 28.56 -16.49 12.65
C VAL A 448 29.16 -15.13 13.06
N GLY A 449 30.26 -15.18 13.85
CA GLY A 449 30.89 -14.07 14.55
C GLY A 449 31.59 -14.51 15.84
N PRO A 450 32.07 -13.59 16.68
CA PRO A 450 32.96 -13.91 17.82
C PRO A 450 32.25 -14.51 19.05
N GLN A 451 30.93 -14.58 19.10
CA GLN A 451 30.20 -15.09 20.28
C GLN A 451 29.75 -16.53 20.08
N THR A 452 30.03 -17.39 21.07
CA THR A 452 29.57 -18.78 21.13
C THR A 452 28.49 -18.92 22.18
N ILE A 453 27.37 -19.59 21.85
CA ILE A 453 26.37 -20.01 22.83
C ILE A 453 26.64 -21.48 23.14
N GLU A 454 26.93 -21.77 24.40
CA GLU A 454 27.00 -23.14 24.90
C GLU A 454 25.69 -23.48 25.59
N ALA A 455 25.10 -24.61 25.20
CA ALA A 455 23.97 -25.12 25.96
C ALA A 455 24.46 -25.71 27.26
N ALA A 456 23.89 -25.30 28.38
CA ALA A 456 24.14 -25.87 29.68
C ALA A 456 23.72 -27.36 29.77
N ASP A 457 22.81 -27.76 28.90
CA ASP A 457 22.29 -29.10 28.69
C ASP A 457 22.89 -29.71 27.41
N ARG A 458 23.48 -30.89 27.57
CA ARG A 458 24.18 -31.62 26.48
C ARG A 458 23.24 -32.34 25.53
N THR A 459 21.93 -32.01 25.54
CA THR A 459 20.93 -32.63 24.69
C THR A 459 20.54 -31.77 23.50
N PRO A 460 20.07 -32.37 22.40
CA PRO A 460 19.48 -31.62 21.28
C PRO A 460 18.37 -30.68 21.71
N ASP A 461 17.56 -31.09 22.69
CA ASP A 461 16.44 -30.32 23.21
C ASP A 461 16.89 -29.11 24.03
N GLY A 462 17.93 -29.26 24.87
CA GLY A 462 18.48 -28.17 25.65
C GLY A 462 19.12 -27.10 24.76
N LEU A 463 19.86 -27.50 23.72
CA LEU A 463 20.41 -26.56 22.74
C LEU A 463 19.30 -25.82 21.99
N ALA A 464 18.27 -26.55 21.54
CA ALA A 464 17.15 -25.96 20.83
C ALA A 464 16.36 -24.97 21.72
N ALA A 465 16.23 -25.26 23.02
CA ALA A 465 15.62 -24.35 23.98
C ALA A 465 16.44 -23.07 24.17
N ALA A 466 17.76 -23.18 24.27
CA ALA A 466 18.67 -22.03 24.38
C ALA A 466 18.64 -21.14 23.14
N LEU A 467 18.53 -21.74 21.93
CA LEU A 467 18.42 -21.01 20.66
C LEU A 467 17.02 -20.42 20.43
N ALA A 468 15.96 -20.97 21.03
CA ALA A 468 14.62 -20.44 20.92
C ALA A 468 14.33 -19.23 21.86
N GLN A 469 15.12 -19.04 22.90
CA GLN A 469 15.03 -17.87 23.79
C GLN A 469 15.44 -16.62 22.99
N ARG A 470 14.58 -15.59 22.97
CA ARG A 470 14.79 -14.31 22.24
C ARG A 470 15.85 -13.45 22.91
#